data_8ca85ddbafb3a97b45f74280c71ab9be
#
_entry.id   8ca85ddbafb3a97b45f74280c71ab9be
#
_cell.length_a   1.000
_cell.length_b   1.000
_cell.length_c   1.000
_cell.angle_alpha   90.00
_cell.angle_beta   90.00
_cell.angle_gamma   90.00
#
_symmetry.space_group_name_H-M   'P 1'
#
loop_
_entity.id
_entity.type
_entity.pdbx_description
1 polymer ?
#
loop_
_entity_poly.entity_id
_entity_poly.type
_entity_poly.pdbx_seq_one_letter_code
_entity_poly.pdbx_strand_id
1 'polypeptide(L)'
;MDKRTEQAFAYLEKNEHSMMELLKNLVSIETPSADREANERIAAHLDTYCDALGMERQIHHFEKAGPTFAAWTRPQEKKPILLLGHMDTVHAVGKFGPEPFLVKDDRVY
;
A
#
# COMPACT_ATOMS: atom_id res chain seq x y z
N MET A 1 -25.81 -1.29 13.48
CA MET A 1 -24.40 -1.68 13.25
C MET A 1 -23.91 -2.45 14.48
N ASP A 2 -23.20 -3.53 14.29
CA ASP A 2 -22.68 -4.24 15.45
C ASP A 2 -21.48 -3.51 16.08
N LYS A 3 -21.17 -3.83 17.34
CA LYS A 3 -20.13 -3.19 18.12
C LYS A 3 -18.72 -3.27 17.48
N ARG A 4 -18.42 -4.35 16.76
CA ARG A 4 -17.12 -4.52 16.07
C ARG A 4 -17.00 -3.55 14.89
N THR A 5 -18.08 -3.40 14.14
CA THR A 5 -18.15 -2.46 13.03
C THR A 5 -18.00 -1.02 13.51
N GLU A 6 -18.68 -0.65 14.59
CA GLU A 6 -18.54 0.67 15.22
C GLU A 6 -17.10 0.95 15.68
N GLN A 7 -16.46 -0.04 16.32
CA GLN A 7 -15.05 0.07 16.72
C GLN A 7 -14.11 0.21 15.52
N ALA A 8 -14.37 -0.50 14.42
CA ALA A 8 -13.58 -0.37 13.20
C ALA A 8 -13.68 1.02 12.59
N PHE A 9 -14.89 1.58 12.50
CA PHE A 9 -15.08 2.96 12.00
C PHE A 9 -14.39 3.98 12.90
N ALA A 10 -14.56 3.88 14.21
CA ALA A 10 -13.90 4.79 15.17
C ALA A 10 -12.36 4.70 15.05
N TYR A 11 -11.82 3.51 14.81
CA TYR A 11 -10.39 3.35 14.55
C TYR A 11 -9.96 4.04 13.26
N LEU A 12 -10.70 3.87 12.16
CA LEU A 12 -10.40 4.50 10.89
C LEU A 12 -10.43 6.04 11.00
N GLU A 13 -11.46 6.59 11.61
CA GLU A 13 -11.57 8.04 11.85
C GLU A 13 -10.39 8.58 12.66
N LYS A 14 -10.02 7.89 13.73
CA LYS A 14 -8.88 8.28 14.57
C LYS A 14 -7.55 8.24 13.81
N ASN A 15 -7.40 7.35 12.83
CA ASN A 15 -6.17 7.12 12.09
C ASN A 15 -6.18 7.70 10.67
N GLU A 16 -7.16 8.51 10.32
CA GLU A 16 -7.31 9.10 8.98
C GLU A 16 -6.04 9.82 8.52
N HIS A 17 -5.45 10.64 9.38
CA HIS A 17 -4.21 11.35 9.07
C HIS A 17 -3.06 10.39 8.72
N SER A 18 -2.86 9.35 9.52
CA SER A 18 -1.81 8.35 9.28
C SER A 18 -2.04 7.56 7.99
N MET A 19 -3.29 7.27 7.66
CA MET A 19 -3.66 6.60 6.41
C MET A 19 -3.38 7.50 5.20
N MET A 20 -3.67 8.79 5.30
CA MET A 20 -3.38 9.77 4.25
C MET A 20 -1.88 9.95 4.04
N GLU A 21 -1.08 9.99 5.10
CA GLU A 21 0.39 10.04 5.03
C GLU A 21 0.97 8.78 4.38
N LEU A 22 0.46 7.60 4.74
CA LEU A 22 0.88 6.36 4.09
C LEU A 22 0.56 6.37 2.59
N LEU A 23 -0.65 6.76 2.22
CA LEU A 23 -1.06 6.85 0.82
C LEU A 23 -0.15 7.83 0.05
N LYS A 24 0.11 9.01 0.61
CA LYS A 24 1.03 9.99 0.03
C LYS A 24 2.43 9.41 -0.19
N ASN A 25 2.96 8.71 0.80
CA ASN A 25 4.28 8.08 0.70
C ASN A 25 4.32 7.02 -0.41
N LEU A 26 3.28 6.20 -0.52
CA LEU A 26 3.17 5.18 -1.57
C LEU A 26 3.06 5.80 -2.97
N VAL A 27 2.20 6.81 -3.15
CA VAL A 27 2.03 7.48 -4.47
C VAL A 27 3.27 8.27 -4.87
N SER A 28 4.09 8.71 -3.93
CA SER A 28 5.35 9.42 -4.19
C SER A 28 6.44 8.50 -4.76
N ILE A 29 6.27 7.19 -4.63
CA ILE A 29 7.13 6.20 -5.30
C ILE A 29 6.50 5.91 -6.66
N GLU A 30 6.98 6.57 -7.70
CA GLU A 30 6.48 6.32 -9.06
C GLU A 30 6.92 4.94 -9.54
N THR A 31 5.97 4.11 -9.97
CA THR A 31 6.17 2.69 -10.26
C THR A 31 5.65 2.28 -11.65
N PRO A 32 6.21 2.84 -12.74
CA PRO A 32 5.87 2.34 -14.07
C PRO A 32 6.07 0.82 -14.16
N SER A 33 5.15 0.10 -14.81
CA SER A 33 5.19 -1.37 -14.87
C SER A 33 6.52 -1.92 -15.39
N ALA A 34 7.18 -1.20 -16.32
CA ALA A 34 8.46 -1.59 -16.89
C ALA A 34 9.68 -1.22 -16.02
N ASP A 35 9.51 -0.40 -14.99
CA ASP A 35 10.58 0.01 -14.07
C ASP A 35 10.68 -0.98 -12.90
N ARG A 36 11.48 -2.02 -13.09
CA ARG A 36 11.69 -3.05 -12.07
C ARG A 36 12.22 -2.47 -10.76
N GLU A 37 13.21 -1.57 -10.82
CA GLU A 37 13.82 -0.99 -9.62
C GLU A 37 12.83 -0.14 -8.82
N ALA A 38 11.97 0.61 -9.48
CA ALA A 38 10.91 1.36 -8.81
C ALA A 38 9.92 0.42 -8.11
N ASN A 39 9.57 -0.68 -8.76
CA ASN A 39 8.68 -1.69 -8.17
C ASN A 39 9.35 -2.45 -7.01
N GLU A 40 10.66 -2.66 -7.02
CA GLU A 40 11.41 -3.16 -5.86
C GLU A 40 11.38 -2.17 -4.69
N ARG A 41 11.49 -0.87 -4.94
CA ARG A 41 11.44 0.15 -3.88
C ARG A 41 10.09 0.21 -3.18
N ILE A 42 8.98 0.15 -3.92
CA ILE A 42 7.65 0.15 -3.28
C ILE A 42 7.38 -1.14 -2.51
N ALA A 43 7.82 -2.29 -3.00
CA ALA A 43 7.72 -3.55 -2.28
C ALA A 43 8.50 -3.51 -0.96
N ALA A 44 9.72 -2.98 -0.96
CA ALA A 44 10.52 -2.79 0.25
C ALA A 44 9.86 -1.83 1.25
N HIS A 45 9.22 -0.77 0.76
CA HIS A 45 8.48 0.17 1.61
C HIS A 45 7.27 -0.49 2.28
N LEU A 46 6.50 -1.27 1.53
CA LEU A 46 5.37 -2.04 2.05
C LEU A 46 5.84 -3.11 3.05
N ASP A 47 6.96 -3.78 2.78
CA ASP A 47 7.55 -4.76 3.70
C ASP A 47 7.87 -4.13 5.05
N THR A 48 8.53 -2.98 5.06
CA THR A 48 8.86 -2.24 6.28
C THR A 48 7.61 -1.82 7.04
N TYR A 49 6.58 -1.35 6.34
CA TYR A 49 5.31 -0.95 6.95
C TYR A 49 4.58 -2.14 7.59
N CYS A 50 4.49 -3.26 6.88
CA CYS A 50 3.84 -4.47 7.39
C CYS A 50 4.64 -5.13 8.52
N ASP A 51 5.97 -5.02 8.52
CA ASP A 51 6.81 -5.46 9.62
C ASP A 51 6.48 -4.71 10.91
N ALA A 52 6.35 -3.40 10.83
CA ALA A 52 5.95 -2.56 11.97
C ALA A 52 4.55 -2.91 12.52
N LEU A 53 3.68 -3.49 11.70
CA LEU A 53 2.38 -4.03 12.11
C LEU A 53 2.44 -5.46 12.67
N GLY A 54 3.61 -6.07 12.72
CA GLY A 54 3.80 -7.45 13.18
C GLY A 54 3.24 -8.51 12.23
N MET A 55 3.09 -8.18 10.95
CA MET A 55 2.62 -9.12 9.93
C MET A 55 3.73 -10.05 9.46
N GLU A 56 3.37 -11.26 9.07
CA GLU A 56 4.22 -12.12 8.25
C GLU A 56 4.28 -11.57 6.83
N ARG A 57 5.44 -11.68 6.18
CA ARG A 57 5.65 -11.06 4.87
C ARG A 57 6.52 -11.95 3.98
N GLN A 58 6.33 -11.78 2.68
CA GLN A 58 7.17 -12.41 1.67
C GLN A 58 7.24 -11.51 0.43
N ILE A 59 8.44 -11.28 -0.07
CA ILE A 59 8.68 -10.67 -1.37
C ILE A 59 9.23 -11.75 -2.29
N HIS A 60 8.62 -11.93 -3.45
CA HIS A 60 9.12 -12.80 -4.50
C HIS A 60 9.68 -11.95 -5.63
N HIS A 61 10.97 -12.08 -5.90
CA HIS A 61 11.70 -11.34 -6.91
C HIS A 61 11.73 -12.08 -8.23
N PHE A 62 11.63 -11.33 -9.33
CA PHE A 62 11.74 -11.85 -10.69
C PHE A 62 12.94 -11.23 -11.41
N GLU A 63 13.54 -11.94 -12.35
CA GLU A 63 14.69 -11.45 -13.12
C GLU A 63 14.32 -10.27 -14.04
N LYS A 64 13.15 -10.32 -14.69
CA LYS A 64 12.72 -9.40 -15.74
C LYS A 64 11.48 -8.58 -15.42
N ALA A 65 10.94 -8.72 -14.23
CA ALA A 65 9.73 -8.03 -13.80
C ALA A 65 9.87 -7.48 -12.38
N GLY A 66 8.98 -6.58 -11.99
CA GLY A 66 8.86 -6.17 -10.60
C GLY A 66 8.45 -7.33 -9.70
N PRO A 67 8.67 -7.21 -8.38
CA PRO A 67 8.39 -8.28 -7.43
C PRO A 67 6.90 -8.42 -7.15
N THR A 68 6.51 -9.56 -6.59
CA THR A 68 5.24 -9.68 -5.87
C THR A 68 5.48 -9.56 -4.36
N PHE A 69 4.56 -8.92 -3.68
CA PHE A 69 4.57 -8.75 -2.23
C PHE A 69 3.33 -9.40 -1.62
N ALA A 70 3.52 -10.16 -0.56
CA ALA A 70 2.44 -10.73 0.24
C ALA A 70 2.65 -10.46 1.72
N ALA A 71 1.59 -10.15 2.43
CA ALA A 71 1.61 -10.03 3.89
C ALA A 71 0.33 -10.62 4.48
N TRP A 72 0.43 -11.18 5.68
CA TRP A 72 -0.71 -11.80 6.36
C TRP A 72 -0.61 -11.69 7.87
N THR A 73 -1.77 -11.71 8.52
CA THR A 73 -1.86 -11.70 9.98
C THR A 73 -1.79 -13.12 10.56
N ARG A 74 -1.35 -13.24 11.79
CA ARG A 74 -1.39 -14.47 12.59
C ARG A 74 -2.41 -14.37 13.72
N PRO A 75 -2.97 -15.49 14.20
CA PRO A 75 -2.93 -16.86 13.65
C PRO A 75 -3.94 -17.06 12.53
N GLN A 76 -3.67 -17.97 11.60
CA GLN A 76 -4.56 -18.32 10.49
C GLN A 76 -5.43 -19.55 10.86
N GLU A 77 -6.23 -19.42 11.91
CA GLU A 77 -7.12 -20.50 12.37
C GLU A 77 -8.41 -20.63 11.55
N LYS A 78 -8.73 -19.65 10.72
CA LYS A 78 -9.94 -19.61 9.89
C LYS A 78 -9.57 -19.35 8.43
N LYS A 79 -10.55 -19.54 7.55
CA LYS A 79 -10.36 -19.17 6.14
C LYS A 79 -10.00 -17.69 6.03
N PRO A 80 -8.88 -17.35 5.42
CA PRO A 80 -8.44 -15.97 5.30
C PRO A 80 -9.31 -15.19 4.33
N ILE A 81 -9.38 -13.88 4.52
CA ILE A 81 -9.85 -12.95 3.51
C ILE A 81 -8.63 -12.52 2.69
N LEU A 82 -8.66 -12.74 1.39
CA LEU A 82 -7.63 -12.29 0.46
C LEU A 82 -7.99 -10.91 -0.08
N LEU A 83 -7.07 -9.95 0.10
CA LEU A 83 -7.08 -8.66 -0.58
C LEU A 83 -6.04 -8.72 -1.69
N LEU A 84 -6.46 -8.48 -2.93
CA LEU A 84 -5.59 -8.52 -4.10
C LEU A 84 -5.56 -7.15 -4.77
N GLY A 85 -4.37 -6.66 -5.04
CA GLY A 85 -4.13 -5.40 -5.73
C GLY A 85 -2.83 -5.44 -6.52
N HIS A 86 -2.42 -4.30 -7.06
CA HIS A 86 -1.15 -4.16 -7.75
C HIS A 86 -0.41 -2.89 -7.30
N MET A 87 0.91 -2.91 -7.38
CA MET A 87 1.79 -1.84 -6.94
C MET A 87 2.27 -0.97 -8.11
N ASP A 88 2.25 -1.51 -9.31
CA ASP A 88 2.69 -0.82 -10.51
C ASP A 88 1.62 0.07 -11.11
N THR A 89 2.04 1.02 -11.93
CA THR A 89 1.16 1.93 -12.67
C THR A 89 1.49 1.91 -14.15
N VAL A 90 0.52 2.32 -14.97
CA VAL A 90 0.69 2.47 -16.43
C VAL A 90 1.26 3.84 -16.82
N HIS A 91 1.55 4.69 -15.85
CA HIS A 91 1.98 6.05 -16.08
C HIS A 91 3.51 6.16 -16.10
N ALA A 92 4.01 6.98 -17.02
CA ALA A 92 5.43 7.33 -17.06
C ALA A 92 5.81 8.21 -15.87
N VAL A 93 7.08 8.14 -15.45
CA VAL A 93 7.65 9.02 -14.42
C VAL A 93 7.41 10.49 -14.79
N GLY A 94 7.01 11.29 -13.83
CA GLY A 94 6.74 12.72 -13.99
C GLY A 94 5.38 13.05 -14.60
N LYS A 95 4.54 12.07 -14.92
CA LYS A 95 3.22 12.28 -15.54
C LYS A 95 2.31 13.21 -14.72
N PHE A 96 2.39 13.14 -13.42
CA PHE A 96 1.55 13.92 -12.50
C PHE A 96 2.24 15.18 -11.96
N GLY A 97 3.38 15.56 -12.53
CA GLY A 97 4.11 16.76 -12.14
C GLY A 97 4.81 16.65 -10.77
N PRO A 98 5.20 17.82 -10.19
CA PRO A 98 5.99 17.82 -8.93
C PRO A 98 5.17 17.50 -7.68
N GLU A 99 3.85 17.54 -7.76
CA GLU A 99 2.94 17.27 -6.63
C GLU A 99 1.96 16.14 -7.01
N PRO A 100 2.41 14.87 -6.98
CA PRO A 100 1.58 13.73 -7.39
C PRO A 100 0.46 13.39 -6.39
N PHE A 101 0.37 14.10 -5.28
CA PHE A 101 -0.63 13.92 -4.24
C PHE A 101 -1.15 15.29 -3.80
N LEU A 102 -2.30 15.66 -4.31
CA LEU A 102 -2.95 16.94 -3.98
C LEU A 102 -4.26 16.69 -3.24
N VAL A 103 -4.39 17.27 -2.04
CA VAL A 103 -5.65 17.27 -1.29
C VAL A 103 -6.36 18.59 -1.51
N LYS A 104 -7.58 18.54 -2.04
CA LYS A 104 -8.43 19.71 -2.28
C LYS A 104 -9.90 19.33 -2.14
N ASP A 105 -10.66 20.12 -1.35
CA ASP A 105 -12.11 19.96 -1.20
C ASP A 105 -12.55 18.51 -0.90
N ASP A 106 -12.01 17.89 0.13
CA ASP A 106 -12.27 16.51 0.56
C ASP A 106 -11.94 15.42 -0.49
N ARG A 107 -11.10 15.77 -1.47
CA ARG A 107 -10.61 14.83 -2.52
C ARG A 107 -9.10 14.79 -2.58
N VAL A 108 -8.61 13.65 -3.00
CA VAL A 108 -7.20 13.43 -3.34
C VAL A 108 -7.06 13.24 -4.84
N TYR A 109 -6.09 13.94 -5.44
CA TYR A 109 -5.79 13.91 -6.87
C TYR A 109 -4.38 13.42 -7.11
#